data_069403ecabb521fe179447b9d59802ee
#
_entry.id   069403ecabb521fe179447b9d59802ee
#
_cell.length_a   1.000
_cell.length_b   1.000
_cell.length_c   1.000
_cell.angle_alpha   90.00
_cell.angle_beta   90.00
_cell.angle_gamma   90.00
#
_symmetry.space_group_name_H-M   'P 1'
#
loop_
_entity.id
_entity.type
_entity.pdbx_description
1 polymer ?
#
loop_
_entity_poly.entity_id
_entity_poly.type
_entity_poly.pdbx_seq_one_letter_code
_entity_poly.pdbx_strand_id
1 'polypeptide(L)'
;MRDAVREAVLGGAVRLRSEAAAFLLLLVAGGAYAQPAAPSLDVPFVPTPAEAVSAMLKVAGVKKDDVVYDLGSGDGRIVVAAARQYGARGVGIDIDPTRIAEGERNARAAGVEKRVRFVRQDLFDADIRDATVVTLYLLPRINQRLRPKLLAELRPGTRVVSYGFDMGDWAPERSVEVGSSTVYLWVIPRRPE
;
A
#
# COMPACT_ATOMS: atom_id res chain seq x y z
N MET A 1 -19.52 79.97 25.26
CA MET A 1 -20.61 80.84 24.76
C MET A 1 -21.47 79.86 24.00
N ARG A 2 -22.49 79.36 24.67
CA ARG A 2 -23.84 79.81 24.70
C ARG A 2 -24.50 79.58 23.37
N ASP A 3 -25.36 78.65 23.40
CA ASP A 3 -26.89 78.68 23.32
C ASP A 3 -27.29 78.55 21.87
N ALA A 4 -28.31 77.94 21.48
CA ALA A 4 -29.60 77.48 22.00
C ALA A 4 -30.21 76.57 20.96
N VAL A 5 -30.77 75.47 21.32
CA VAL A 5 -32.17 75.25 21.74
C VAL A 5 -33.22 75.28 20.62
N ARG A 6 -33.95 74.20 20.57
CA ARG A 6 -35.40 74.00 20.35
C ARG A 6 -35.93 73.72 18.96
N GLU A 7 -36.44 72.52 18.99
CA GLU A 7 -37.85 72.17 18.62
C GLU A 7 -38.26 72.21 17.16
N ALA A 8 -38.59 71.03 16.64
CA ALA A 8 -39.97 70.87 16.13
C ALA A 8 -40.29 69.39 16.01
N VAL A 9 -41.23 68.99 16.81
CA VAL A 9 -42.05 67.80 16.73
C VAL A 9 -42.95 67.90 15.49
N LEU A 10 -43.15 66.86 14.77
CA LEU A 10 -44.42 66.34 14.31
C LEU A 10 -44.26 65.34 13.12
N GLY A 11 -44.68 64.11 13.37
CA GLY A 11 -45.67 63.46 12.50
C GLY A 11 -45.13 62.81 11.21
N GLY A 12 -44.77 61.60 11.30
CA GLY A 12 -44.65 60.75 10.12
C GLY A 12 -44.78 59.28 10.48
N ALA A 13 -46.06 58.85 10.57
CA ALA A 13 -46.36 57.44 10.72
C ALA A 13 -45.86 56.67 9.49
N VAL A 14 -44.70 56.00 9.62
CA VAL A 14 -44.22 55.05 8.60
C VAL A 14 -44.88 53.72 8.89
N ARG A 15 -45.81 53.34 7.99
CA ARG A 15 -46.43 52.01 7.97
C ARG A 15 -45.35 50.92 7.84
N LEU A 16 -45.23 50.07 8.82
CA LEU A 16 -44.55 48.81 8.71
C LEU A 16 -45.29 47.93 7.69
N ARG A 17 -44.76 47.79 6.51
CA ARG A 17 -45.09 46.69 5.60
C ARG A 17 -44.34 45.48 6.09
N SER A 18 -45.10 44.51 6.61
CA SER A 18 -44.63 43.17 6.93
C SER A 18 -44.32 42.44 5.61
N GLU A 19 -43.08 42.47 5.19
CA GLU A 19 -42.61 41.53 4.19
C GLU A 19 -42.26 40.22 4.91
N ALA A 20 -43.14 39.24 4.74
CA ALA A 20 -42.91 37.87 5.15
C ALA A 20 -41.78 37.32 4.31
N ALA A 21 -40.56 37.30 4.87
CA ALA A 21 -39.45 36.58 4.31
C ALA A 21 -39.73 35.09 4.43
N ALA A 22 -40.19 34.49 3.33
CA ALA A 22 -40.29 33.04 3.20
C ALA A 22 -38.89 32.46 3.22
N PHE A 23 -38.46 31.95 4.37
CA PHE A 23 -37.26 31.10 4.49
C PHE A 23 -37.57 29.77 3.80
N LEU A 24 -37.11 29.64 2.57
CA LEU A 24 -37.09 28.36 1.83
C LEU A 24 -36.05 27.45 2.48
N LEU A 25 -36.50 26.58 3.40
CA LEU A 25 -35.65 25.48 3.93
C LEU A 25 -35.37 24.50 2.78
N LEU A 26 -34.20 24.62 2.16
CA LEU A 26 -33.65 23.61 1.31
C LEU A 26 -33.26 22.42 2.20
N LEU A 27 -34.12 21.41 2.29
CA LEU A 27 -33.80 20.07 2.76
C LEU A 27 -32.78 19.45 1.79
N VAL A 28 -31.48 19.63 2.09
CA VAL A 28 -30.43 18.82 1.47
C VAL A 28 -30.62 17.41 2.00
N ALA A 29 -31.29 16.58 1.22
CA ALA A 29 -31.30 15.13 1.44
C ALA A 29 -29.87 14.66 1.31
N GLY A 30 -29.18 14.56 2.44
CA GLY A 30 -27.85 13.95 2.54
C GLY A 30 -27.99 12.49 2.16
N GLY A 31 -27.78 12.17 0.89
CA GLY A 31 -27.58 10.79 0.46
C GLY A 31 -26.41 10.25 1.25
N ALA A 32 -26.67 9.31 2.14
CA ALA A 32 -25.64 8.52 2.78
C ALA A 32 -24.90 7.77 1.66
N TYR A 33 -23.78 8.30 1.20
CA TYR A 33 -22.87 7.54 0.35
C TYR A 33 -22.36 6.39 1.20
N ALA A 34 -22.90 5.18 0.97
CA ALA A 34 -22.36 3.97 1.54
C ALA A 34 -20.89 3.90 1.11
N GLN A 35 -19.99 4.05 2.06
CA GLN A 35 -18.58 3.80 1.79
C GLN A 35 -18.45 2.33 1.39
N PRO A 36 -17.74 2.03 0.29
CA PRO A 36 -17.49 0.65 -0.06
C PRO A 36 -16.83 -0.03 1.14
N ALA A 37 -17.35 -1.20 1.52
CA ALA A 37 -16.80 -1.99 2.60
C ALA A 37 -15.29 -2.17 2.37
N ALA A 38 -14.50 -1.97 3.42
CA ALA A 38 -13.07 -2.23 3.33
C ALA A 38 -12.86 -3.68 2.86
N PRO A 39 -11.93 -3.94 1.93
CA PRO A 39 -11.66 -5.28 1.47
C PRO A 39 -11.31 -6.18 2.66
N SER A 40 -11.90 -7.39 2.69
CA SER A 40 -11.53 -8.38 3.70
C SER A 40 -10.06 -8.74 3.51
N LEU A 41 -9.23 -8.48 4.52
CA LEU A 41 -7.82 -8.81 4.46
C LEU A 41 -7.65 -10.32 4.73
N ASP A 42 -7.08 -11.05 3.79
CA ASP A 42 -6.74 -12.47 3.96
C ASP A 42 -5.61 -12.68 4.98
N VAL A 43 -4.80 -11.63 5.20
CA VAL A 43 -3.64 -11.63 6.10
C VAL A 43 -3.63 -10.34 6.91
N PRO A 44 -3.54 -10.39 8.27
CA PRO A 44 -3.32 -9.20 9.05
C PRO A 44 -1.95 -8.60 8.74
N PHE A 45 -1.84 -7.27 8.76
CA PHE A 45 -0.55 -6.60 8.58
C PHE A 45 0.36 -6.88 9.79
N VAL A 46 1.44 -7.61 9.55
CA VAL A 46 2.54 -7.82 10.50
C VAL A 46 3.82 -7.32 9.82
N PRO A 47 4.47 -6.29 10.38
CA PRO A 47 5.66 -5.73 9.76
C PRO A 47 6.84 -6.73 9.81
N THR A 48 7.47 -6.99 8.67
CA THR A 48 8.67 -7.85 8.58
C THR A 48 9.80 -7.23 9.42
N PRO A 49 10.43 -7.97 10.34
CA PRO A 49 11.57 -7.47 11.11
C PRO A 49 12.71 -6.99 10.20
N ALA A 50 13.42 -5.93 10.61
CA ALA A 50 14.50 -5.34 9.80
C ALA A 50 15.61 -6.34 9.49
N GLU A 51 15.93 -7.24 10.44
CA GLU A 51 16.87 -8.32 10.24
C GLU A 51 16.39 -9.29 9.15
N ALA A 52 15.12 -9.66 9.17
CA ALA A 52 14.53 -10.54 8.16
C ALA A 52 14.52 -9.87 6.77
N VAL A 53 14.18 -8.57 6.67
CA VAL A 53 14.29 -7.81 5.41
C VAL A 53 15.71 -7.91 4.85
N SER A 54 16.73 -7.65 5.68
CA SER A 54 18.13 -7.71 5.27
C SER A 54 18.53 -9.12 4.82
N ALA A 55 18.09 -10.13 5.56
CA ALA A 55 18.38 -11.53 5.23
C ALA A 55 17.69 -11.96 3.93
N MET A 56 16.42 -11.61 3.72
CA MET A 56 15.68 -11.91 2.49
C MET A 56 16.39 -11.34 1.26
N LEU A 57 16.76 -10.06 1.29
CA LEU A 57 17.44 -9.40 0.17
C LEU A 57 18.84 -9.99 -0.08
N LYS A 58 19.56 -10.35 0.97
CA LYS A 58 20.88 -11.00 0.89
C LYS A 58 20.78 -12.43 0.34
N VAL A 59 19.84 -13.23 0.83
CA VAL A 59 19.60 -14.61 0.39
C VAL A 59 19.16 -14.64 -1.07
N ALA A 60 18.32 -13.70 -1.48
CA ALA A 60 17.93 -13.51 -2.88
C ALA A 60 19.11 -13.02 -3.75
N GLY A 61 20.19 -12.54 -3.17
CA GLY A 61 21.30 -11.97 -3.91
C GLY A 61 20.88 -10.75 -4.75
N VAL A 62 20.07 -9.86 -4.17
CA VAL A 62 19.55 -8.66 -4.87
C VAL A 62 20.69 -7.79 -5.39
N LYS A 63 20.53 -7.30 -6.61
CA LYS A 63 21.50 -6.45 -7.32
C LYS A 63 20.82 -5.21 -7.89
N LYS A 64 21.60 -4.25 -8.36
CA LYS A 64 21.16 -2.98 -8.92
C LYS A 64 20.17 -3.12 -10.09
N ASP A 65 20.36 -4.15 -10.90
CA ASP A 65 19.55 -4.37 -12.10
C ASP A 65 18.26 -5.16 -11.83
N ASP A 66 18.04 -5.57 -10.58
CA ASP A 66 16.86 -6.31 -10.19
C ASP A 66 15.61 -5.44 -10.13
N VAL A 67 14.47 -6.11 -10.34
CA VAL A 67 13.14 -5.61 -10.08
C VAL A 67 12.52 -6.48 -8.98
N VAL A 68 12.45 -5.93 -7.78
CA VAL A 68 11.91 -6.61 -6.60
C VAL A 68 10.43 -6.35 -6.50
N TYR A 69 9.62 -7.39 -6.56
CA TYR A 69 8.17 -7.35 -6.30
C TYR A 69 7.90 -7.87 -4.91
N ASP A 70 7.19 -7.09 -4.10
CA ASP A 70 6.76 -7.47 -2.76
C ASP A 70 5.25 -7.64 -2.74
N LEU A 71 4.79 -8.89 -2.61
CA LEU A 71 3.37 -9.24 -2.67
C LEU A 71 2.78 -9.24 -1.25
N GLY A 72 1.89 -8.31 -0.98
CA GLY A 72 1.46 -7.95 0.37
C GLY A 72 2.49 -7.02 1.02
N SER A 73 2.82 -5.93 0.32
CA SER A 73 3.99 -5.10 0.65
C SER A 73 3.86 -4.29 1.95
N GLY A 74 2.65 -4.21 2.52
CA GLY A 74 2.42 -3.43 3.72
C GLY A 74 2.95 -2.00 3.58
N ASP A 75 3.77 -1.57 4.51
CA ASP A 75 4.39 -0.23 4.53
C ASP A 75 5.58 -0.08 3.55
N GLY A 76 5.82 -1.06 2.69
CA GLY A 76 6.81 -1.02 1.62
C GLY A 76 8.27 -1.18 2.06
N ARG A 77 8.51 -1.58 3.32
CA ARG A 77 9.87 -1.65 3.90
C ARG A 77 10.85 -2.50 3.10
N ILE A 78 10.41 -3.60 2.49
CA ILE A 78 11.27 -4.51 1.72
C ILE A 78 11.72 -3.85 0.42
N VAL A 79 10.80 -3.32 -0.39
CA VAL A 79 11.13 -2.67 -1.66
C VAL A 79 11.92 -1.37 -1.45
N VAL A 80 11.63 -0.63 -0.39
CA VAL A 80 12.39 0.57 0.01
C VAL A 80 13.82 0.19 0.40
N ALA A 81 14.01 -0.88 1.18
CA ALA A 81 15.32 -1.39 1.53
C ALA A 81 16.09 -1.89 0.30
N ALA A 82 15.44 -2.62 -0.60
CA ALA A 82 16.04 -3.08 -1.85
C ALA A 82 16.56 -1.92 -2.71
N ALA A 83 15.75 -0.87 -2.86
CA ALA A 83 16.14 0.32 -3.62
C ALA A 83 17.28 1.10 -2.94
N ARG A 84 17.21 1.29 -1.61
CA ARG A 84 18.19 2.08 -0.86
C ARG A 84 19.54 1.40 -0.76
N GLN A 85 19.57 0.09 -0.47
CA GLN A 85 20.79 -0.64 -0.16
C GLN A 85 21.47 -1.22 -1.40
N TYR A 86 20.70 -1.63 -2.39
CA TYR A 86 21.18 -2.32 -3.58
C TYR A 86 21.02 -1.52 -4.88
N GLY A 87 20.27 -0.40 -4.84
CA GLY A 87 19.95 0.37 -6.04
C GLY A 87 18.94 -0.31 -6.97
N ALA A 88 18.28 -1.38 -6.52
CA ALA A 88 17.28 -2.11 -7.27
C ALA A 88 16.03 -1.25 -7.54
N ARG A 89 15.20 -1.66 -8.49
CA ARG A 89 13.83 -1.16 -8.63
C ARG A 89 12.89 -1.97 -7.74
N GLY A 90 11.83 -1.33 -7.22
CA GLY A 90 10.86 -1.98 -6.36
C GLY A 90 9.43 -1.78 -6.82
N VAL A 91 8.60 -2.80 -6.64
CA VAL A 91 7.15 -2.74 -6.83
C VAL A 91 6.49 -3.36 -5.61
N GLY A 92 5.83 -2.54 -4.81
CA GLY A 92 5.02 -3.00 -3.68
C GLY A 92 3.57 -3.16 -4.11
N ILE A 93 2.99 -4.32 -3.85
CA ILE A 93 1.58 -4.62 -4.15
C ILE A 93 0.86 -4.89 -2.85
N ASP A 94 -0.21 -4.14 -2.61
CA ASP A 94 -1.06 -4.35 -1.44
C ASP A 94 -2.51 -3.97 -1.78
N ILE A 95 -3.47 -4.63 -1.16
CA ILE A 95 -4.90 -4.35 -1.35
C ILE A 95 -5.37 -3.17 -0.49
N ASP A 96 -4.68 -2.91 0.62
CA ASP A 96 -5.03 -1.85 1.57
C ASP A 96 -4.48 -0.49 1.10
N PRO A 97 -5.34 0.49 0.78
CA PRO A 97 -4.90 1.82 0.36
C PRO A 97 -4.09 2.55 1.44
N THR A 98 -4.29 2.23 2.71
CA THR A 98 -3.53 2.82 3.82
C THR A 98 -2.08 2.36 3.77
N ARG A 99 -1.84 1.07 3.49
CA ARG A 99 -0.50 0.51 3.34
C ARG A 99 0.22 1.10 2.12
N ILE A 100 -0.49 1.23 1.00
CA ILE A 100 0.05 1.90 -0.20
C ILE A 100 0.52 3.32 0.12
N ALA A 101 -0.34 4.12 0.77
CA ALA A 101 0.01 5.49 1.16
C ALA A 101 1.20 5.55 2.14
N GLU A 102 1.32 4.59 3.05
CA GLU A 102 2.48 4.47 3.93
C GLU A 102 3.75 4.13 3.16
N GLY A 103 3.69 3.15 2.26
CA GLY A 103 4.82 2.76 1.41
C GLY A 103 5.36 3.94 0.60
N GLU A 104 4.46 4.72 -0.02
CA GLU A 104 4.85 5.92 -0.75
C GLU A 104 5.52 6.98 0.15
N ARG A 105 5.01 7.20 1.37
CA ARG A 105 5.66 8.10 2.35
C ARG A 105 7.04 7.61 2.72
N ASN A 106 7.18 6.32 3.00
CA ASN A 106 8.46 5.70 3.35
C ASN A 106 9.47 5.77 2.21
N ALA A 107 9.05 5.55 0.96
CA ALA A 107 9.91 5.70 -0.21
C ALA A 107 10.43 7.14 -0.37
N ARG A 108 9.55 8.15 -0.20
CA ARG A 108 9.93 9.57 -0.22
C ARG A 108 10.90 9.90 0.92
N ALA A 109 10.60 9.47 2.13
CA ALA A 109 11.46 9.68 3.30
C ALA A 109 12.86 9.06 3.14
N ALA A 110 12.94 7.95 2.42
CA ALA A 110 14.19 7.26 2.10
C ALA A 110 14.91 7.81 0.84
N GLY A 111 14.32 8.75 0.10
CA GLY A 111 14.86 9.32 -1.15
C GLY A 111 14.92 8.32 -2.31
N VAL A 112 14.03 7.33 -2.33
CA VAL A 112 14.00 6.27 -3.35
C VAL A 112 12.69 6.22 -4.16
N GLU A 113 11.85 7.25 -4.07
CA GLU A 113 10.54 7.34 -4.72
C GLU A 113 10.61 7.20 -6.25
N LYS A 114 11.75 7.51 -6.87
CA LYS A 114 11.98 7.33 -8.32
C LYS A 114 12.31 5.89 -8.71
N ARG A 115 12.62 5.03 -7.73
CA ARG A 115 12.98 3.62 -7.94
C ARG A 115 11.91 2.65 -7.48
N VAL A 116 10.96 3.11 -6.65
CA VAL A 116 9.92 2.29 -6.05
C VAL A 116 8.55 2.81 -6.44
N ARG A 117 7.67 1.91 -6.83
CA ARG A 117 6.25 2.22 -7.04
C ARG A 117 5.37 1.31 -6.20
N PHE A 118 4.21 1.79 -5.83
CA PHE A 118 3.21 1.02 -5.11
C PHE A 118 1.94 0.90 -5.95
N VAL A 119 1.31 -0.28 -5.90
CA VAL A 119 0.11 -0.60 -6.68
C VAL A 119 -0.94 -1.16 -5.73
N ARG A 120 -2.09 -0.48 -5.64
CA ARG A 120 -3.23 -1.02 -4.93
C ARG A 120 -3.91 -2.07 -5.77
N GLN A 121 -3.69 -3.34 -5.45
CA GLN A 121 -4.24 -4.46 -6.21
C GLN A 121 -4.25 -5.74 -5.35
N ASP A 122 -5.16 -6.66 -5.66
CA ASP A 122 -5.06 -8.03 -5.16
C ASP A 122 -3.80 -8.68 -5.77
N LEU A 123 -2.96 -9.26 -4.90
CA LEU A 123 -1.72 -9.92 -5.30
C LEU A 123 -1.94 -11.10 -6.25
N PHE A 124 -3.12 -11.72 -6.23
CA PHE A 124 -3.47 -12.80 -7.14
C PHE A 124 -3.74 -12.31 -8.57
N ASP A 125 -4.17 -11.06 -8.74
CA ASP A 125 -4.49 -10.44 -10.04
C ASP A 125 -3.33 -9.60 -10.59
N ALA A 126 -2.28 -9.38 -9.79
CA ALA A 126 -1.16 -8.53 -10.17
C ALA A 126 -0.31 -9.16 -11.28
N ASP A 127 0.10 -8.35 -12.26
CA ASP A 127 1.09 -8.75 -13.26
C ASP A 127 2.49 -8.74 -12.65
N ILE A 128 3.10 -9.93 -12.55
CA ILE A 128 4.41 -10.14 -11.91
C ILE A 128 5.51 -10.55 -12.91
N ARG A 129 5.24 -10.54 -14.21
CA ARG A 129 6.13 -11.06 -15.27
C ARG A 129 7.47 -10.33 -15.36
N ASP A 130 7.55 -9.09 -14.92
CA ASP A 130 8.77 -8.29 -14.94
C ASP A 130 9.64 -8.46 -13.68
N ALA A 131 9.15 -9.20 -12.69
CA ALA A 131 9.92 -9.46 -11.48
C ALA A 131 11.16 -10.30 -11.77
N THR A 132 12.29 -9.94 -11.16
CA THR A 132 13.50 -10.76 -11.09
C THR A 132 13.68 -11.33 -9.68
N VAL A 133 13.02 -10.70 -8.69
CA VAL A 133 12.91 -11.17 -7.32
C VAL A 133 11.49 -10.92 -6.84
N VAL A 134 10.90 -11.92 -6.19
CA VAL A 134 9.61 -11.80 -5.49
C VAL A 134 9.85 -12.05 -4.01
N THR A 135 9.31 -11.18 -3.15
CA THR A 135 9.37 -11.31 -1.69
C THR A 135 7.97 -11.54 -1.11
N LEU A 136 7.90 -12.39 -0.09
CA LEU A 136 6.66 -12.82 0.55
C LEU A 136 6.85 -12.86 2.08
N TYR A 137 5.87 -12.33 2.81
CA TYR A 137 5.65 -12.61 4.22
C TYR A 137 4.16 -12.82 4.46
N LEU A 138 3.67 -13.96 4.00
CA LEU A 138 2.25 -14.29 3.93
C LEU A 138 2.00 -15.63 4.62
N LEU A 139 0.73 -15.89 4.98
CA LEU A 139 0.36 -17.17 5.59
C LEU A 139 0.58 -18.35 4.63
N PRO A 140 0.83 -19.58 5.15
CA PRO A 140 1.10 -20.77 4.34
C PRO A 140 0.09 -21.01 3.23
N ARG A 141 -1.22 -20.87 3.56
CA ARG A 141 -2.31 -21.04 2.60
C ARG A 141 -2.23 -20.07 1.42
N ILE A 142 -1.74 -18.85 1.65
CA ILE A 142 -1.60 -17.84 0.61
C ILE A 142 -0.40 -18.14 -0.28
N ASN A 143 0.75 -18.53 0.32
CA ASN A 143 1.93 -18.96 -0.42
C ASN A 143 1.60 -20.14 -1.36
N GLN A 144 0.90 -21.16 -0.84
CA GLN A 144 0.51 -22.32 -1.63
C GLN A 144 -0.46 -21.96 -2.77
N ARG A 145 -1.39 -21.03 -2.52
CA ARG A 145 -2.32 -20.52 -3.56
C ARG A 145 -1.60 -19.67 -4.61
N LEU A 146 -0.54 -18.92 -4.22
CA LEU A 146 0.28 -18.12 -5.15
C LEU A 146 1.21 -18.98 -6.02
N ARG A 147 1.64 -20.13 -5.54
CA ARG A 147 2.63 -20.98 -6.22
C ARG A 147 2.32 -21.24 -7.70
N PRO A 148 1.10 -21.62 -8.12
CA PRO A 148 0.80 -21.81 -9.54
C PRO A 148 1.05 -20.56 -10.37
N LYS A 149 0.67 -19.38 -9.87
CA LYS A 149 0.88 -18.10 -10.52
C LYS A 149 2.37 -17.78 -10.65
N LEU A 150 3.15 -17.96 -9.58
CA LEU A 150 4.59 -17.74 -9.59
C LEU A 150 5.28 -18.60 -10.65
N LEU A 151 4.94 -19.90 -10.71
CA LEU A 151 5.48 -20.84 -11.69
C LEU A 151 5.04 -20.55 -13.12
N ALA A 152 3.81 -20.04 -13.33
CA ALA A 152 3.28 -19.76 -14.64
C ALA A 152 3.77 -18.44 -15.24
N GLU A 153 3.88 -17.38 -14.44
CA GLU A 153 4.11 -16.03 -14.93
C GLU A 153 5.56 -15.58 -14.85
N LEU A 154 6.31 -16.04 -13.84
CA LEU A 154 7.69 -15.63 -13.65
C LEU A 154 8.63 -16.28 -14.67
N ARG A 155 9.66 -15.54 -15.06
CA ARG A 155 10.71 -16.05 -15.97
C ARG A 155 11.60 -17.07 -15.26
N PRO A 156 12.10 -18.09 -15.95
CA PRO A 156 13.13 -18.97 -15.41
C PRO A 156 14.29 -18.18 -14.81
N GLY A 157 14.77 -18.60 -13.64
CA GLY A 157 15.82 -17.90 -12.91
C GLY A 157 15.33 -16.77 -12.00
N THR A 158 14.04 -16.39 -12.02
CA THR A 158 13.48 -15.49 -11.03
C THR A 158 13.56 -16.11 -9.63
N ARG A 159 14.01 -15.33 -8.67
CA ARG A 159 14.18 -15.75 -7.27
C ARG A 159 12.93 -15.39 -6.47
N VAL A 160 12.37 -16.35 -5.76
CA VAL A 160 11.24 -16.16 -4.84
C VAL A 160 11.76 -16.37 -3.42
N VAL A 161 11.54 -15.41 -2.55
CA VAL A 161 11.98 -15.44 -1.15
C VAL A 161 10.79 -15.26 -0.23
N SER A 162 10.62 -16.18 0.72
CA SER A 162 9.58 -16.10 1.74
C SER A 162 10.20 -16.10 3.14
N TYR A 163 9.67 -15.26 4.02
CA TYR A 163 10.00 -15.27 5.43
C TYR A 163 8.92 -16.00 6.23
N GLY A 164 9.34 -16.90 7.09
CA GLY A 164 8.49 -17.60 8.04
C GLY A 164 7.75 -18.82 7.50
N PHE A 165 7.38 -18.83 6.21
CA PHE A 165 6.50 -19.86 5.65
C PHE A 165 7.00 -20.36 4.30
N ASP A 166 6.88 -21.66 4.09
CA ASP A 166 7.25 -22.34 2.87
C ASP A 166 6.14 -22.36 1.79
N MET A 167 6.36 -23.14 0.74
CA MET A 167 5.45 -23.34 -0.40
C MET A 167 4.87 -24.77 -0.46
N GLY A 168 4.80 -25.45 0.68
CA GLY A 168 4.33 -26.82 0.78
C GLY A 168 5.34 -27.80 0.20
N ASP A 169 4.90 -28.61 -0.77
CA ASP A 169 5.73 -29.64 -1.42
C ASP A 169 6.75 -29.11 -2.44
N TRP A 170 6.76 -27.79 -2.72
CA TRP A 170 7.84 -27.18 -3.51
C TRP A 170 9.05 -26.91 -2.62
N ALA A 171 10.00 -27.83 -2.65
CA ALA A 171 11.22 -27.74 -1.84
C ALA A 171 12.02 -26.47 -2.19
N PRO A 172 12.48 -25.69 -1.19
CA PRO A 172 13.34 -24.53 -1.43
C PRO A 172 14.76 -24.98 -1.84
N GLU A 173 15.43 -24.19 -2.68
CA GLU A 173 16.84 -24.38 -2.98
C GLU A 173 17.73 -24.08 -1.76
N ARG A 174 17.29 -23.14 -0.93
CA ARG A 174 18.03 -22.71 0.25
C ARG A 174 17.08 -22.28 1.36
N SER A 175 17.47 -22.59 2.60
CA SER A 175 16.83 -22.12 3.82
C SER A 175 17.88 -21.54 4.75
N VAL A 176 17.56 -20.41 5.40
CA VAL A 176 18.46 -19.73 6.34
C VAL A 176 17.66 -19.32 7.56
N GLU A 177 18.11 -19.71 8.74
CA GLU A 177 17.50 -19.29 10.00
C GLU A 177 17.82 -17.82 10.29
N VAL A 178 16.81 -17.06 10.71
CA VAL A 178 16.90 -15.63 11.05
C VAL A 178 16.05 -15.38 12.29
N GLY A 179 16.70 -15.16 13.42
CA GLY A 179 16.04 -15.11 14.72
C GLY A 179 15.30 -16.42 15.01
N SER A 180 14.03 -16.35 15.30
CA SER A 180 13.17 -17.52 15.57
C SER A 180 12.43 -18.05 14.33
N SER A 181 12.80 -17.62 13.14
CA SER A 181 12.11 -17.96 11.92
C SER A 181 13.08 -18.26 10.77
N THR A 182 12.57 -18.67 9.61
CA THR A 182 13.36 -19.11 8.47
C THR A 182 13.08 -18.26 7.24
N VAL A 183 14.10 -17.90 6.49
CA VAL A 183 14.03 -17.36 5.13
C VAL A 183 14.23 -18.49 4.14
N TYR A 184 13.27 -18.67 3.26
CA TYR A 184 13.29 -19.69 2.21
C TYR A 184 13.55 -19.04 0.85
N LEU A 185 14.31 -19.71 0.00
CA LEU A 185 14.61 -19.28 -1.38
C LEU A 185 14.23 -20.38 -2.36
N TRP A 186 13.49 -20.02 -3.38
CA TRP A 186 13.24 -20.81 -4.58
C TRP A 186 13.72 -20.05 -5.81
N VAL A 187 14.10 -20.81 -6.84
CA VAL A 187 14.38 -20.25 -8.17
C VAL A 187 13.42 -20.89 -9.16
N ILE A 188 12.79 -20.05 -9.97
CA ILE A 188 11.85 -20.52 -10.99
C ILE A 188 12.58 -21.41 -11.98
N PRO A 189 12.14 -22.67 -12.15
CA PRO A 189 12.82 -23.61 -13.01
C PRO A 189 12.72 -23.24 -14.49
N ARG A 190 13.62 -23.76 -15.31
CA ARG A 190 13.45 -23.76 -16.77
C ARG A 190 12.23 -24.59 -17.13
N ARG A 191 11.39 -24.09 -18.03
CA ARG A 191 10.30 -24.90 -18.57
C ARG A 191 10.93 -25.96 -19.49
N PRO A 192 10.47 -27.22 -19.44
CA PRO A 192 10.84 -28.19 -20.45
C PRO A 192 10.38 -27.67 -21.82
N GLU A 193 11.21 -27.84 -22.83
CA GLU A 193 10.93 -27.55 -24.23
C GLU A 193 9.83 -28.49 -24.75
#